data_f6b8ab59fa6fbed016ba35b14b3ad73b
#
_entry.id   f6b8ab59fa6fbed016ba35b14b3ad73b
#
_cell.length_a   1.000
_cell.length_b   1.000
_cell.length_c   1.000
_cell.angle_alpha   90.00
_cell.angle_beta   90.00
_cell.angle_gamma   90.00
#
_symmetry.space_group_name_H-M   'P 1'
#
loop_
_entity.id
_entity.type
_entity.pdbx_description
1 polymer ?
#
loop_
_entity_poly.entity_id
_entity_poly.type
_entity_poly.pdbx_seq_one_letter_code
_entity_poly.pdbx_strand_id
1 'polypeptide(L)'
;VTEKPSAPTETSGVVTDGGFTVESLVERAETMREDMGEIERLASQQSDNTGNLKTEIGEISAASEEIASSAAAVNERSDEAMSLAVDGYDRGADLVDQIELVREGVDDVREQVETLQSHTEAIDEVVEIIDDIAEQTNMLALNASIEAARADADGAGFAVVADEVKSLAEESKSQAERIEERVENIQRDARETTDTLDELADTTAESLDVSTSALDTFDEIRELVTEISSSLEEVETSTDQQAESTEELTLMIEETDRKAERISEEIAKIATANQEQIRALDSGNLELQR
;
A
#
# COMPACT_ATOMS: atom_id res chain seq x y z
N VAL A 1 87.48 -24.34 -76.03
CA VAL A 1 87.50 -24.27 -74.62
C VAL A 1 86.09 -24.07 -74.16
N THR A 2 85.43 -25.17 -73.75
CA THR A 2 84.07 -25.18 -73.27
C THR A 2 84.08 -25.41 -71.73
N GLU A 3 83.66 -24.43 -71.03
CA GLU A 3 83.46 -24.46 -69.58
C GLU A 3 82.14 -25.13 -69.27
N LYS A 4 82.21 -26.16 -68.37
CA LYS A 4 81.10 -26.96 -67.91
C LYS A 4 80.52 -26.30 -66.69
N PRO A 5 79.17 -26.09 -66.56
CA PRO A 5 78.63 -25.55 -65.37
C PRO A 5 78.64 -26.63 -64.25
N SER A 6 79.05 -26.25 -63.08
CA SER A 6 78.99 -27.02 -61.83
C SER A 6 77.57 -27.22 -61.40
N ALA A 7 77.21 -28.48 -61.04
CA ALA A 7 75.87 -28.78 -60.42
C ALA A 7 75.76 -28.21 -59.04
N PRO A 8 74.55 -27.85 -58.61
CA PRO A 8 74.33 -27.43 -57.25
C PRO A 8 74.43 -28.63 -56.29
N THR A 9 75.15 -28.46 -55.24
CA THR A 9 75.32 -29.42 -54.11
C THR A 9 73.92 -29.61 -53.47
N GLU A 10 73.30 -30.75 -53.73
CA GLU A 10 72.16 -31.20 -52.96
C GLU A 10 72.64 -31.44 -51.52
N THR A 11 72.16 -30.69 -50.55
CA THR A 11 72.19 -30.94 -49.15
C THR A 11 71.34 -32.21 -48.89
N SER A 12 72.02 -33.38 -48.76
CA SER A 12 71.37 -34.60 -48.43
C SER A 12 70.85 -34.55 -47.00
N GLY A 13 69.62 -34.18 -46.85
CA GLY A 13 68.87 -34.34 -45.58
C GLY A 13 68.74 -35.87 -45.31
N VAL A 14 69.09 -36.29 -44.13
CA VAL A 14 68.96 -37.70 -43.72
C VAL A 14 67.46 -38.03 -43.59
N VAL A 15 66.95 -38.85 -44.48
CA VAL A 15 65.57 -39.37 -44.46
C VAL A 15 65.52 -40.53 -43.49
N THR A 16 64.71 -40.40 -42.45
CA THR A 16 64.33 -41.53 -41.57
C THR A 16 63.30 -42.42 -42.27
N ASP A 17 63.15 -43.68 -41.89
CA ASP A 17 62.34 -44.73 -42.56
C ASP A 17 60.82 -44.45 -42.60
N GLY A 18 60.38 -43.23 -42.32
CA GLY A 18 58.99 -42.73 -42.40
C GLY A 18 58.80 -41.48 -43.24
N GLY A 19 59.74 -41.01 -44.05
CA GLY A 19 59.65 -39.91 -44.95
C GLY A 19 59.77 -38.47 -44.29
N PHE A 20 60.22 -38.44 -43.02
CA PHE A 20 60.52 -37.21 -42.33
C PHE A 20 62.00 -36.86 -42.30
N THR A 21 62.37 -35.64 -42.57
CA THR A 21 63.73 -35.16 -42.31
C THR A 21 63.91 -34.72 -40.87
N VAL A 22 65.14 -34.79 -40.32
CA VAL A 22 65.43 -34.30 -38.97
C VAL A 22 64.99 -32.81 -38.80
N GLU A 23 65.20 -32.00 -39.86
CA GLU A 23 64.76 -30.60 -39.85
C GLU A 23 63.25 -30.44 -39.69
N SER A 24 62.46 -31.31 -40.39
CA SER A 24 60.97 -31.23 -40.22
C SER A 24 60.51 -31.70 -38.83
N LEU A 25 61.27 -32.58 -38.19
CA LEU A 25 60.97 -33.01 -36.80
C LEU A 25 61.35 -31.92 -35.79
N VAL A 26 62.40 -31.18 -35.97
CA VAL A 26 62.78 -30.03 -35.14
C VAL A 26 61.76 -28.87 -35.27
N GLU A 27 61.38 -28.55 -36.50
CA GLU A 27 60.35 -27.52 -36.76
C GLU A 27 59.00 -27.86 -36.04
N ARG A 28 58.57 -29.10 -36.12
CA ARG A 28 57.36 -29.58 -35.41
C ARG A 28 57.51 -29.53 -33.88
N ALA A 29 58.70 -29.87 -33.38
CA ALA A 29 58.95 -29.77 -31.95
C ALA A 29 58.97 -28.29 -31.44
N GLU A 30 59.44 -27.35 -32.27
CA GLU A 30 59.38 -25.93 -31.98
C GLU A 30 57.93 -25.41 -32.00
N THR A 31 57.13 -25.79 -33.02
CA THR A 31 55.69 -25.47 -33.06
C THR A 31 54.98 -26.02 -31.83
N MET A 32 55.24 -27.29 -31.46
CA MET A 32 54.64 -27.89 -30.24
C MET A 32 55.03 -27.11 -28.98
N ARG A 33 56.23 -26.56 -28.89
CA ARG A 33 56.66 -25.72 -27.76
C ARG A 33 55.86 -24.39 -27.69
N GLU A 34 55.60 -23.79 -28.85
CA GLU A 34 54.76 -22.54 -28.93
C GLU A 34 53.31 -22.85 -28.52
N ASP A 35 52.72 -23.91 -29.05
CA ASP A 35 51.36 -24.37 -28.72
C ASP A 35 51.21 -24.68 -27.22
N MET A 36 52.21 -25.32 -26.61
CA MET A 36 52.22 -25.57 -25.15
C MET A 36 52.27 -24.29 -24.34
N GLY A 37 53.06 -23.30 -24.76
CA GLY A 37 53.08 -21.98 -24.11
C GLY A 37 51.73 -21.26 -24.18
N GLU A 38 51.00 -21.42 -25.28
CA GLU A 38 49.65 -20.86 -25.41
C GLU A 38 48.66 -21.61 -24.52
N ILE A 39 48.69 -22.94 -24.44
CA ILE A 39 47.82 -23.75 -23.58
C ILE A 39 48.07 -23.44 -22.09
N GLU A 40 49.34 -23.26 -21.67
CA GLU A 40 49.69 -22.86 -20.29
C GLU A 40 49.12 -21.49 -19.96
N ARG A 41 49.20 -20.51 -20.87
CA ARG A 41 48.60 -19.17 -20.70
C ARG A 41 47.08 -19.26 -20.59
N LEU A 42 46.42 -20.06 -21.41
CA LEU A 42 44.96 -20.28 -21.36
C LEU A 42 44.52 -20.96 -20.05
N ALA A 43 45.27 -21.96 -19.57
CA ALA A 43 45.00 -22.61 -18.29
C ALA A 43 45.13 -21.66 -17.10
N SER A 44 46.18 -20.78 -17.11
CA SER A 44 46.34 -19.74 -16.10
C SER A 44 45.19 -18.72 -16.14
N GLN A 45 44.81 -18.30 -17.33
CA GLN A 45 43.67 -17.38 -17.50
C GLN A 45 42.33 -18.03 -17.05
N GLN A 46 42.18 -19.33 -17.26
CA GLN A 46 41.01 -20.06 -16.77
C GLN A 46 40.99 -20.12 -15.25
N SER A 47 42.11 -20.31 -14.56
CA SER A 47 42.21 -20.28 -13.10
C SER A 47 41.88 -18.89 -12.54
N ASP A 48 42.38 -17.83 -13.18
CA ASP A 48 42.01 -16.43 -12.79
C ASP A 48 40.52 -16.16 -12.94
N ASN A 49 39.92 -16.64 -14.03
CA ASN A 49 38.47 -16.50 -14.27
C ASN A 49 37.65 -17.26 -13.22
N THR A 50 38.07 -18.47 -12.84
CA THR A 50 37.38 -19.21 -11.77
C THR A 50 37.53 -18.56 -10.41
N GLY A 51 38.65 -17.91 -10.14
CA GLY A 51 38.82 -17.05 -8.95
C GLY A 51 37.84 -15.89 -8.88
N ASN A 52 37.64 -15.19 -9.99
CA ASN A 52 36.65 -14.11 -10.07
C ASN A 52 35.23 -14.63 -9.91
N LEU A 53 34.88 -15.74 -10.56
CA LEU A 53 33.56 -16.38 -10.43
C LEU A 53 33.26 -16.83 -9.00
N LYS A 54 34.25 -17.32 -8.24
CA LYS A 54 34.07 -17.64 -6.80
C LYS A 54 33.66 -16.39 -5.98
N THR A 55 34.25 -15.26 -6.32
CA THR A 55 33.91 -13.99 -5.64
C THR A 55 32.47 -13.56 -5.97
N GLU A 56 32.10 -13.56 -7.25
CA GLU A 56 30.75 -13.21 -7.70
C GLU A 56 29.68 -14.13 -7.11
N ILE A 57 29.95 -15.44 -7.02
CA ILE A 57 29.05 -16.40 -6.37
C ILE A 57 28.89 -16.11 -4.88
N GLY A 58 29.97 -15.73 -4.20
CA GLY A 58 29.90 -15.29 -2.81
C GLY A 58 29.00 -14.06 -2.61
N GLU A 59 29.09 -13.10 -3.53
CA GLU A 59 28.20 -11.92 -3.52
C GLU A 59 26.74 -12.27 -3.80
N ILE A 60 26.47 -13.21 -4.74
CA ILE A 60 25.12 -13.71 -5.01
C ILE A 60 24.54 -14.43 -3.79
N SER A 61 25.33 -15.26 -3.10
CA SER A 61 24.88 -15.93 -1.86
C SER A 61 24.51 -14.93 -0.78
N ALA A 62 25.34 -13.91 -0.55
CA ALA A 62 25.06 -12.87 0.43
C ALA A 62 23.80 -12.06 0.06
N ALA A 63 23.61 -11.74 -1.22
CA ALA A 63 22.42 -11.06 -1.70
C ALA A 63 21.16 -11.91 -1.52
N SER A 64 21.22 -13.23 -1.73
CA SER A 64 20.10 -14.15 -1.52
C SER A 64 19.70 -14.22 -0.04
N GLU A 65 20.66 -14.25 0.88
CA GLU A 65 20.40 -14.19 2.33
C GLU A 65 19.73 -12.86 2.73
N GLU A 66 20.15 -11.73 2.15
CA GLU A 66 19.55 -10.43 2.38
C GLU A 66 18.12 -10.35 1.85
N ILE A 67 17.85 -10.92 0.65
CA ILE A 67 16.50 -11.03 0.08
C ILE A 67 15.59 -11.85 0.99
N ALA A 68 16.03 -13.03 1.45
CA ALA A 68 15.26 -13.88 2.37
C ALA A 68 14.92 -13.14 3.68
N SER A 69 15.90 -12.46 4.27
CA SER A 69 15.70 -11.66 5.48
C SER A 69 14.72 -10.50 5.25
N SER A 70 14.82 -9.83 4.11
CA SER A 70 13.91 -8.74 3.74
C SER A 70 12.49 -9.24 3.50
N ALA A 71 12.32 -10.38 2.83
CA ALA A 71 11.03 -11.01 2.61
C ALA A 71 10.35 -11.38 3.94
N ALA A 72 11.09 -11.96 4.89
CA ALA A 72 10.60 -12.26 6.23
C ALA A 72 10.12 -10.99 6.98
N ALA A 73 10.88 -9.90 6.90
CA ALA A 73 10.50 -8.62 7.52
C ALA A 73 9.27 -7.98 6.87
N VAL A 74 9.10 -8.13 5.55
CA VAL A 74 7.90 -7.65 4.84
C VAL A 74 6.70 -8.51 5.23
N ASN A 75 6.86 -9.83 5.37
CA ASN A 75 5.78 -10.73 5.81
C ASN A 75 5.27 -10.36 7.22
N GLU A 76 6.17 -10.12 8.18
CA GLU A 76 5.80 -9.67 9.52
C GLU A 76 4.99 -8.35 9.49
N ARG A 77 5.43 -7.39 8.67
CA ARG A 77 4.71 -6.12 8.50
C ARG A 77 3.36 -6.28 7.80
N SER A 78 3.25 -7.25 6.90
CA SER A 78 1.99 -7.57 6.23
C SER A 78 0.97 -8.16 7.22
N ASP A 79 1.40 -9.04 8.12
CA ASP A 79 0.55 -9.57 9.20
C ASP A 79 0.07 -8.45 10.14
N GLU A 80 0.95 -7.51 10.47
CA GLU A 80 0.60 -6.34 11.29
C GLU A 80 -0.40 -5.43 10.56
N ALA A 81 -0.19 -5.17 9.26
CA ALA A 81 -1.11 -4.38 8.44
C ALA A 81 -2.49 -5.07 8.29
N MET A 82 -2.52 -6.39 8.11
CA MET A 82 -3.75 -7.18 8.10
C MET A 82 -4.52 -7.03 9.41
N SER A 83 -3.84 -7.15 10.54
CA SER A 83 -4.46 -6.99 11.87
C SER A 83 -5.03 -5.59 12.06
N LEU A 84 -4.31 -4.55 11.63
CA LEU A 84 -4.79 -3.17 11.71
C LEU A 84 -5.98 -2.90 10.77
N ALA A 85 -6.01 -3.50 9.59
CA ALA A 85 -7.12 -3.39 8.66
C ALA A 85 -8.40 -4.05 9.21
N VAL A 86 -8.27 -5.23 9.83
CA VAL A 86 -9.39 -5.93 10.50
C VAL A 86 -9.92 -5.08 11.68
N ASP A 87 -9.04 -4.59 12.55
CA ASP A 87 -9.42 -3.75 13.69
C ASP A 87 -10.07 -2.43 13.24
N GLY A 88 -9.56 -1.86 12.14
CA GLY A 88 -10.13 -0.66 11.52
C GLY A 88 -11.52 -0.90 10.95
N TYR A 89 -11.72 -2.03 10.27
CA TYR A 89 -13.02 -2.44 9.75
C TYR A 89 -14.05 -2.63 10.86
N ASP A 90 -13.70 -3.38 11.92
CA ASP A 90 -14.61 -3.63 13.06
C ASP A 90 -15.03 -2.31 13.74
N ARG A 91 -14.07 -1.40 13.97
CA ARG A 91 -14.38 -0.08 14.55
C ARG A 91 -15.19 0.80 13.60
N GLY A 92 -14.96 0.69 12.31
CA GLY A 92 -15.75 1.37 11.28
C GLY A 92 -17.20 0.88 11.27
N ALA A 93 -17.42 -0.44 11.39
CA ALA A 93 -18.74 -1.04 11.48
C ALA A 93 -19.48 -0.58 12.75
N ASP A 94 -18.82 -0.59 13.91
CA ASP A 94 -19.37 -0.06 15.17
C ASP A 94 -19.76 1.42 15.03
N LEU A 95 -18.98 2.21 14.29
CA LEU A 95 -19.29 3.64 14.03
C LEU A 95 -20.53 3.79 13.15
N VAL A 96 -20.68 2.97 12.11
CA VAL A 96 -21.89 2.94 11.27
C VAL A 96 -23.13 2.67 12.12
N ASP A 97 -23.10 1.66 12.99
CA ASP A 97 -24.19 1.35 13.90
C ASP A 97 -24.54 2.54 14.84
N GLN A 98 -23.51 3.22 15.35
CA GLN A 98 -23.73 4.41 16.19
C GLN A 98 -24.35 5.58 15.43
N ILE A 99 -23.95 5.80 14.17
CA ILE A 99 -24.53 6.84 13.32
C ILE A 99 -26.01 6.52 13.02
N GLU A 100 -26.35 5.26 12.78
CA GLU A 100 -27.74 4.84 12.59
C GLU A 100 -28.60 5.11 13.83
N LEU A 101 -28.10 4.83 15.04
CA LEU A 101 -28.78 5.17 16.29
C LEU A 101 -28.98 6.69 16.47
N VAL A 102 -27.99 7.50 16.06
CA VAL A 102 -28.16 8.96 16.08
C VAL A 102 -29.25 9.40 15.11
N ARG A 103 -29.31 8.81 13.91
CA ARG A 103 -30.33 9.09 12.91
C ARG A 103 -31.75 8.79 13.44
N GLU A 104 -31.92 7.61 14.06
CA GLU A 104 -33.19 7.25 14.71
C GLU A 104 -33.57 8.26 15.79
N GLY A 105 -32.60 8.69 16.62
CA GLY A 105 -32.83 9.71 17.63
C GLY A 105 -33.21 11.07 17.07
N VAL A 106 -32.67 11.46 15.92
CA VAL A 106 -33.06 12.71 15.22
C VAL A 106 -34.51 12.62 14.74
N ASP A 107 -34.90 11.48 14.15
CA ASP A 107 -36.28 11.27 13.68
C ASP A 107 -37.28 11.29 14.85
N ASP A 108 -36.96 10.65 15.98
CA ASP A 108 -37.78 10.68 17.19
C ASP A 108 -37.98 12.09 17.74
N VAL A 109 -36.91 12.93 17.80
CA VAL A 109 -37.00 14.31 18.26
C VAL A 109 -37.81 15.15 17.28
N ARG A 110 -37.70 14.91 15.96
CA ARG A 110 -38.50 15.61 14.95
C ARG A 110 -40.02 15.35 15.17
N GLU A 111 -40.43 14.11 15.39
CA GLU A 111 -41.83 13.76 15.69
C GLU A 111 -42.35 14.50 16.96
N GLN A 112 -41.51 14.60 17.99
CA GLN A 112 -41.85 15.34 19.21
C GLN A 112 -42.02 16.82 18.97
N VAL A 113 -41.17 17.45 18.14
CA VAL A 113 -41.26 18.87 17.78
C VAL A 113 -42.51 19.16 16.95
N GLU A 114 -42.85 18.29 15.97
CA GLU A 114 -44.10 18.38 15.20
C GLU A 114 -45.31 18.28 16.10
N THR A 115 -45.29 17.39 17.09
CA THR A 115 -46.36 17.24 18.09
C THR A 115 -46.47 18.54 18.94
N LEU A 116 -45.34 19.13 19.35
CA LEU A 116 -45.30 20.38 20.07
C LEU A 116 -45.89 21.55 19.26
N GLN A 117 -45.56 21.63 17.97
CA GLN A 117 -46.15 22.63 17.06
C GLN A 117 -47.67 22.49 16.99
N SER A 118 -48.20 21.29 16.81
CA SER A 118 -49.64 21.03 16.79
C SER A 118 -50.33 21.44 18.11
N HIS A 119 -49.70 21.14 19.26
CA HIS A 119 -50.24 21.56 20.56
C HIS A 119 -50.23 23.08 20.74
N THR A 120 -49.20 23.78 20.27
CA THR A 120 -49.11 25.23 20.36
C THR A 120 -50.14 25.93 19.43
N GLU A 121 -50.40 25.38 18.24
CA GLU A 121 -51.48 25.85 17.36
C GLU A 121 -52.85 25.72 18.03
N ALA A 122 -53.14 24.61 18.70
CA ALA A 122 -54.38 24.43 19.43
C ALA A 122 -54.51 25.37 20.64
N ILE A 123 -53.38 25.74 21.28
CA ILE A 123 -53.39 26.74 22.36
C ILE A 123 -53.68 28.13 21.80
N ASP A 124 -53.12 28.48 20.64
CA ASP A 124 -53.32 29.77 19.97
C ASP A 124 -54.81 30.00 19.65
N GLU A 125 -55.48 28.96 19.08
CA GLU A 125 -56.94 29.01 18.86
C GLU A 125 -57.74 29.27 20.16
N VAL A 126 -57.32 28.64 21.27
CA VAL A 126 -58.00 28.86 22.59
C VAL A 126 -57.76 30.26 23.13
N VAL A 127 -56.55 30.80 22.93
CA VAL A 127 -56.20 32.16 23.37
C VAL A 127 -57.01 33.22 22.60
N GLU A 128 -57.14 33.02 21.28
CA GLU A 128 -58.01 33.90 20.45
C GLU A 128 -59.46 33.89 20.95
N ILE A 129 -60.02 32.73 21.30
CA ILE A 129 -61.36 32.61 21.87
C ILE A 129 -61.47 33.34 23.24
N ILE A 130 -60.44 33.26 24.09
CA ILE A 130 -60.37 33.91 25.38
C ILE A 130 -60.32 35.43 25.20
N ASP A 131 -59.59 35.97 24.24
CA ASP A 131 -59.52 37.39 23.92
C ASP A 131 -60.89 37.89 23.45
N ASP A 132 -61.56 37.18 22.56
CA ASP A 132 -62.94 37.51 22.11
C ASP A 132 -63.95 37.53 23.26
N ILE A 133 -63.89 36.56 24.18
CA ILE A 133 -64.77 36.50 25.35
C ILE A 133 -64.48 37.71 26.29
N ALA A 134 -63.22 38.05 26.48
CA ALA A 134 -62.81 39.16 27.30
C ALA A 134 -63.30 40.48 26.71
N GLU A 135 -63.17 40.67 25.40
CA GLU A 135 -63.69 41.86 24.68
C GLU A 135 -65.21 41.95 24.76
N GLN A 136 -65.95 40.86 24.54
CA GLN A 136 -67.41 40.82 24.67
C GLN A 136 -67.86 41.09 26.09
N THR A 137 -67.13 40.54 27.11
CA THR A 137 -67.44 40.77 28.52
C THR A 137 -67.20 42.23 28.90
N ASN A 138 -66.13 42.85 28.40
CA ASN A 138 -65.82 44.26 28.61
C ASN A 138 -66.95 45.17 28.02
N MET A 139 -67.40 44.84 26.81
CA MET A 139 -68.51 45.54 26.16
C MET A 139 -69.82 45.38 26.93
N LEU A 140 -70.13 44.17 27.47
CA LEU A 140 -71.30 43.93 28.31
C LEU A 140 -71.20 44.69 29.63
N ALA A 141 -70.08 44.74 30.27
CA ALA A 141 -69.83 45.49 31.49
C ALA A 141 -69.95 46.98 31.27
N LEU A 142 -69.45 47.53 30.18
CA LEU A 142 -69.60 48.89 29.78
C LEU A 142 -71.09 49.27 29.61
N ASN A 143 -71.84 48.44 28.90
CA ASN A 143 -73.26 48.62 28.73
C ASN A 143 -74.02 48.60 30.08
N ALA A 144 -73.65 47.71 30.99
CA ALA A 144 -74.21 47.60 32.33
C ALA A 144 -73.89 48.87 33.19
N SER A 145 -72.65 49.37 33.13
CA SER A 145 -72.24 50.61 33.81
C SER A 145 -73.05 51.82 33.31
N ILE A 146 -73.29 51.88 31.97
CA ILE A 146 -74.11 52.95 31.37
C ILE A 146 -75.53 52.87 31.88
N GLU A 147 -76.16 51.69 31.94
CA GLU A 147 -77.52 51.52 32.37
C GLU A 147 -77.68 51.74 33.90
N ALA A 148 -76.68 51.31 34.69
CA ALA A 148 -76.65 51.63 36.13
C ALA A 148 -76.54 53.12 36.42
N ALA A 149 -75.81 53.90 35.65
CA ALA A 149 -75.73 55.36 35.73
C ALA A 149 -77.04 56.03 35.34
N ARG A 150 -77.86 55.35 34.54
CA ARG A 150 -79.21 55.86 34.10
C ARG A 150 -80.31 55.59 35.12
N ALA A 151 -80.14 54.64 36.05
CA ALA A 151 -81.07 54.25 37.08
C ALA A 151 -80.95 55.12 38.37
N ASP A 152 -80.15 56.17 38.38
CA ASP A 152 -79.91 57.09 39.53
C ASP A 152 -79.53 56.32 40.83
N ALA A 153 -80.16 56.65 41.96
CA ALA A 153 -79.81 56.10 43.27
C ALA A 153 -80.04 54.61 43.43
N ASP A 154 -80.94 54.02 42.65
CA ASP A 154 -81.20 52.56 42.66
C ASP A 154 -80.13 51.72 41.85
N GLY A 155 -79.36 52.39 41.02
CA GLY A 155 -78.32 51.78 40.19
C GLY A 155 -76.94 51.72 40.84
N ALA A 156 -76.68 52.35 41.95
CA ALA A 156 -75.32 52.47 42.53
C ALA A 156 -74.63 51.14 42.84
N GLY A 157 -75.38 50.12 43.32
CA GLY A 157 -74.83 48.78 43.58
C GLY A 157 -74.49 48.04 42.31
N PHE A 158 -75.25 48.18 41.23
CA PHE A 158 -75.02 47.59 39.94
C PHE A 158 -73.83 48.23 39.22
N ALA A 159 -73.58 49.53 39.40
CA ALA A 159 -72.43 50.24 38.84
C ALA A 159 -71.07 49.62 39.35
N VAL A 160 -70.99 49.36 40.67
CA VAL A 160 -69.78 48.77 41.27
C VAL A 160 -69.50 47.36 40.72
N VAL A 161 -70.58 46.57 40.54
CA VAL A 161 -70.38 45.20 39.96
C VAL A 161 -70.00 45.31 38.49
N ALA A 162 -70.56 46.23 37.73
CA ALA A 162 -70.25 46.49 36.35
C ALA A 162 -68.78 46.90 36.14
N ASP A 163 -68.32 47.86 37.01
CA ASP A 163 -66.94 48.31 36.98
C ASP A 163 -65.96 47.20 37.37
N GLU A 164 -66.29 46.32 38.33
CA GLU A 164 -65.49 45.16 38.70
C GLU A 164 -65.44 44.12 37.56
N VAL A 165 -66.55 43.81 36.90
CA VAL A 165 -66.58 42.90 35.71
C VAL A 165 -65.78 43.49 34.55
N LYS A 166 -65.81 44.78 34.34
CA LYS A 166 -65.00 45.48 33.35
C LYS A 166 -63.51 45.30 33.64
N SER A 167 -63.10 45.57 34.90
CA SER A 167 -61.73 45.42 35.33
C SER A 167 -61.22 43.98 35.14
N LEU A 168 -62.04 42.94 35.48
CA LEU A 168 -61.73 41.53 35.25
C LEU A 168 -61.61 41.19 33.76
N ALA A 169 -62.47 41.82 32.93
CA ALA A 169 -62.38 41.61 31.47
C ALA A 169 -61.08 42.20 30.87
N GLU A 170 -60.69 43.42 31.31
CA GLU A 170 -59.45 44.06 30.90
C GLU A 170 -58.23 43.26 31.39
N GLU A 171 -58.25 42.70 32.62
CA GLU A 171 -57.21 41.84 33.15
C GLU A 171 -57.14 40.53 32.36
N SER A 172 -58.27 39.91 32.04
CA SER A 172 -58.34 38.66 31.23
C SER A 172 -57.75 38.90 29.84
N LYS A 173 -58.05 40.00 29.18
CA LYS A 173 -57.47 40.36 27.89
C LYS A 173 -55.97 40.52 27.98
N SER A 174 -55.48 41.28 28.98
CA SER A 174 -54.03 41.44 29.18
C SER A 174 -53.31 40.08 29.45
N GLN A 175 -53.97 39.13 30.13
CA GLN A 175 -53.39 37.78 30.31
C GLN A 175 -53.44 36.98 29.03
N ALA A 176 -54.45 37.06 28.20
CA ALA A 176 -54.53 36.41 26.89
C ALA A 176 -53.41 36.90 25.97
N GLU A 177 -53.20 38.21 25.82
CA GLU A 177 -52.09 38.79 25.04
C GLU A 177 -50.72 38.30 25.52
N ARG A 178 -50.52 38.14 26.81
CA ARG A 178 -49.26 37.60 27.36
C ARG A 178 -49.06 36.08 27.07
N ILE A 179 -50.16 35.32 26.96
CA ILE A 179 -50.10 33.90 26.58
C ILE A 179 -49.78 33.79 25.09
N GLU A 180 -50.42 34.59 24.25
CA GLU A 180 -50.18 34.70 22.82
C GLU A 180 -48.69 34.96 22.53
N GLU A 181 -48.07 35.96 23.15
CA GLU A 181 -46.65 36.27 23.02
C GLU A 181 -45.76 35.05 23.39
N ARG A 182 -46.14 34.28 24.42
CA ARG A 182 -45.42 33.07 24.82
C ARG A 182 -45.59 31.94 23.81
N VAL A 183 -46.76 31.76 23.25
CA VAL A 183 -47.05 30.75 22.22
C VAL A 183 -46.27 31.06 20.96
N GLU A 184 -46.25 32.33 20.50
CA GLU A 184 -45.42 32.75 19.37
C GLU A 184 -43.94 32.47 19.59
N ASN A 185 -43.44 32.71 20.80
CA ASN A 185 -42.03 32.37 21.15
C ASN A 185 -41.77 30.85 21.06
N ILE A 186 -42.67 30.01 21.61
CA ILE A 186 -42.54 28.56 21.55
C ILE A 186 -42.59 28.07 20.10
N GLN A 187 -43.50 28.62 19.27
CA GLN A 187 -43.57 28.26 17.84
C GLN A 187 -42.29 28.64 17.08
N ARG A 188 -41.67 29.80 17.42
CA ARG A 188 -40.40 30.20 16.82
C ARG A 188 -39.26 29.24 17.24
N ASP A 189 -39.14 28.93 18.53
CA ASP A 189 -38.14 28.04 19.07
C ASP A 189 -38.30 26.62 18.50
N ALA A 190 -39.52 26.16 18.28
CA ALA A 190 -39.81 24.88 17.63
C ALA A 190 -39.37 24.86 16.16
N ARG A 191 -39.58 25.94 15.39
CA ARG A 191 -39.08 26.02 14.00
C ARG A 191 -37.57 26.04 13.97
N GLU A 192 -36.88 26.81 14.81
CA GLU A 192 -35.43 26.84 14.90
C GLU A 192 -34.85 25.46 15.28
N THR A 193 -35.58 24.73 16.15
CA THR A 193 -35.21 23.35 16.49
C THR A 193 -35.34 22.41 15.26
N THR A 194 -36.42 22.56 14.47
CA THR A 194 -36.62 21.78 13.24
C THR A 194 -35.48 22.03 12.24
N ASP A 195 -35.10 23.28 12.01
CA ASP A 195 -34.00 23.66 11.12
C ASP A 195 -32.66 23.01 11.59
N THR A 196 -32.43 23.00 12.89
CA THR A 196 -31.23 22.36 13.47
C THR A 196 -31.25 20.82 13.29
N LEU A 197 -32.43 20.18 13.40
CA LEU A 197 -32.59 18.77 13.18
C LEU A 197 -32.35 18.39 11.70
N ASP A 198 -32.76 19.24 10.75
CA ASP A 198 -32.51 19.07 9.34
C ASP A 198 -31.00 19.10 9.02
N GLU A 199 -30.27 20.10 9.56
CA GLU A 199 -28.81 20.17 9.44
C GLU A 199 -28.12 18.96 10.07
N LEU A 200 -28.62 18.45 11.20
CA LEU A 200 -28.08 17.27 11.86
C LEU A 200 -28.33 16.00 11.04
N ALA A 201 -29.51 15.86 10.42
CA ALA A 201 -29.85 14.75 9.55
C ALA A 201 -28.92 14.70 8.32
N ASP A 202 -28.66 15.85 7.69
CA ASP A 202 -27.74 15.96 6.56
C ASP A 202 -26.31 15.59 6.96
N THR A 203 -25.83 16.10 8.09
CA THR A 203 -24.48 15.79 8.63
C THR A 203 -24.35 14.31 8.97
N THR A 204 -25.40 13.69 9.49
CA THR A 204 -25.43 12.28 9.84
C THR A 204 -25.38 11.41 8.57
N ALA A 205 -26.12 11.80 7.52
CA ALA A 205 -26.10 11.11 6.22
C ALA A 205 -24.70 11.18 5.57
N GLU A 206 -24.05 12.35 5.58
CA GLU A 206 -22.67 12.51 5.09
C GLU A 206 -21.67 11.66 5.91
N SER A 207 -21.82 11.62 7.22
CA SER A 207 -20.98 10.82 8.11
C SER A 207 -21.12 9.32 7.83
N LEU A 208 -22.33 8.85 7.51
CA LEU A 208 -22.59 7.46 7.13
C LEU A 208 -21.89 7.10 5.82
N ASP A 209 -21.97 7.97 4.80
CA ASP A 209 -21.30 7.76 3.51
C ASP A 209 -19.77 7.67 3.65
N VAL A 210 -19.17 8.61 4.41
CA VAL A 210 -17.74 8.60 4.72
C VAL A 210 -17.33 7.33 5.47
N SER A 211 -18.13 6.90 6.45
CA SER A 211 -17.83 5.70 7.23
C SER A 211 -17.91 4.43 6.39
N THR A 212 -18.91 4.33 5.50
CA THR A 212 -19.06 3.21 4.57
C THR A 212 -17.88 3.16 3.59
N SER A 213 -17.47 4.31 3.04
CA SER A 213 -16.28 4.40 2.17
C SER A 213 -14.98 4.00 2.91
N ALA A 214 -14.90 4.27 4.21
CA ALA A 214 -13.77 3.83 5.01
C ALA A 214 -13.75 2.30 5.19
N LEU A 215 -14.91 1.65 5.35
CA LEU A 215 -15.01 0.18 5.39
C LEU A 215 -14.54 -0.47 4.10
N ASP A 216 -14.96 0.07 2.95
CA ASP A 216 -14.50 -0.39 1.64
C ASP A 216 -12.98 -0.29 1.51
N THR A 217 -12.40 0.81 2.01
CA THR A 217 -10.93 1.00 2.01
C THR A 217 -10.21 -0.05 2.87
N PHE A 218 -10.75 -0.43 4.04
CA PHE A 218 -10.16 -1.49 4.86
C PHE A 218 -10.25 -2.87 4.18
N ASP A 219 -11.33 -3.16 3.47
CA ASP A 219 -11.42 -4.39 2.68
C ASP A 219 -10.41 -4.40 1.53
N GLU A 220 -10.21 -3.30 0.81
CA GLU A 220 -9.17 -3.18 -0.21
C GLU A 220 -7.76 -3.40 0.38
N ILE A 221 -7.47 -2.85 1.57
CA ILE A 221 -6.19 -3.08 2.26
C ILE A 221 -6.00 -4.56 2.57
N ARG A 222 -7.03 -5.28 3.02
CA ARG A 222 -6.96 -6.73 3.30
C ARG A 222 -6.66 -7.54 2.05
N GLU A 223 -7.28 -7.19 0.91
CA GLU A 223 -7.00 -7.83 -0.38
C GLU A 223 -5.56 -7.61 -0.81
N LEU A 224 -5.07 -6.36 -0.76
CA LEU A 224 -3.69 -6.01 -1.10
C LEU A 224 -2.66 -6.72 -0.22
N VAL A 225 -2.91 -6.82 1.08
CA VAL A 225 -2.01 -7.54 2.01
C VAL A 225 -1.98 -9.04 1.68
N THR A 226 -3.12 -9.62 1.30
CA THR A 226 -3.18 -11.03 0.87
C THR A 226 -2.37 -11.26 -0.40
N GLU A 227 -2.43 -10.35 -1.37
CA GLU A 227 -1.63 -10.39 -2.59
C GLU A 227 -0.12 -10.27 -2.30
N ILE A 228 0.26 -9.37 -1.39
CA ILE A 228 1.65 -9.23 -0.93
C ILE A 228 2.16 -10.54 -0.32
N SER A 229 1.38 -11.18 0.55
CA SER A 229 1.76 -12.45 1.18
C SER A 229 1.97 -13.56 0.15
N SER A 230 1.11 -13.66 -0.87
CA SER A 230 1.30 -14.60 -1.98
C SER A 230 2.57 -14.30 -2.79
N SER A 231 2.86 -13.03 -3.05
CA SER A 231 4.08 -12.63 -3.76
C SER A 231 5.35 -12.93 -2.96
N LEU A 232 5.28 -12.86 -1.62
CA LEU A 232 6.40 -13.22 -0.75
C LEU A 232 6.70 -14.73 -0.78
N GLU A 233 5.69 -15.59 -0.86
CA GLU A 233 5.87 -17.04 -1.04
C GLU A 233 6.61 -17.36 -2.37
N GLU A 234 6.32 -16.61 -3.43
CA GLU A 234 7.04 -16.73 -4.71
C GLU A 234 8.50 -16.25 -4.58
N VAL A 235 8.75 -15.17 -3.85
CA VAL A 235 10.11 -14.67 -3.56
C VAL A 235 10.89 -15.70 -2.75
N GLU A 236 10.33 -16.30 -1.71
CA GLU A 236 10.95 -17.35 -0.90
C GLU A 236 11.34 -18.54 -1.78
N THR A 237 10.40 -19.05 -2.58
CA THR A 237 10.66 -20.16 -3.51
C THR A 237 11.78 -19.84 -4.50
N SER A 238 11.79 -18.62 -5.05
CA SER A 238 12.82 -18.17 -5.99
C SER A 238 14.20 -18.05 -5.34
N THR A 239 14.23 -17.57 -4.09
CA THR A 239 15.47 -17.43 -3.32
C THR A 239 16.08 -18.78 -2.95
N ASP A 240 15.24 -19.77 -2.59
CA ASP A 240 15.68 -21.14 -2.34
C ASP A 240 16.28 -21.79 -3.61
N GLN A 241 15.62 -21.64 -4.76
CA GLN A 241 16.14 -22.11 -6.05
C GLN A 241 17.46 -21.42 -6.42
N GLN A 242 17.60 -20.13 -6.11
CA GLN A 242 18.84 -19.39 -6.34
C GLN A 242 19.97 -19.92 -5.45
N ALA A 243 19.69 -20.23 -4.18
CA ALA A 243 20.67 -20.82 -3.27
C ALA A 243 21.16 -22.19 -3.79
N GLU A 244 20.26 -23.09 -4.21
CA GLU A 244 20.59 -24.37 -4.81
C GLU A 244 21.45 -24.21 -6.07
N SER A 245 21.06 -23.30 -6.97
CA SER A 245 21.83 -23.01 -8.20
C SER A 245 23.23 -22.48 -7.89
N THR A 246 23.39 -21.71 -6.84
CA THR A 246 24.65 -21.13 -6.40
C THR A 246 25.57 -22.18 -5.82
N GLU A 247 25.03 -23.18 -5.10
CA GLU A 247 25.80 -24.36 -4.64
C GLU A 247 26.29 -25.19 -5.82
N GLU A 248 25.45 -25.48 -6.83
CA GLU A 248 25.85 -26.21 -8.04
C GLU A 248 26.94 -25.47 -8.82
N LEU A 249 26.81 -24.14 -8.98
CA LEU A 249 27.84 -23.32 -9.62
C LEU A 249 29.17 -23.38 -8.87
N THR A 250 29.14 -23.36 -7.54
CA THR A 250 30.35 -23.50 -6.72
C THR A 250 31.07 -24.81 -7.02
N LEU A 251 30.37 -25.92 -7.09
CA LEU A 251 30.93 -27.22 -7.42
C LEU A 251 31.51 -27.27 -8.84
N MET A 252 30.84 -26.69 -9.83
CA MET A 252 31.32 -26.61 -11.21
C MET A 252 32.59 -25.77 -11.35
N ILE A 253 32.69 -24.68 -10.59
CA ILE A 253 33.87 -23.83 -10.56
C ILE A 253 35.07 -24.57 -9.95
N GLU A 254 34.85 -25.28 -8.84
CA GLU A 254 35.93 -26.11 -8.23
C GLU A 254 36.40 -27.22 -9.15
N GLU A 255 35.50 -27.82 -9.91
CA GLU A 255 35.89 -28.84 -10.92
C GLU A 255 36.68 -28.19 -12.07
N THR A 256 36.27 -27.01 -12.53
CA THR A 256 36.94 -26.28 -13.61
C THR A 256 38.35 -25.85 -13.20
N ASP A 257 38.52 -25.35 -11.98
CA ASP A 257 39.81 -24.95 -11.41
C ASP A 257 40.77 -26.17 -11.35
N ARG A 258 40.29 -27.29 -10.81
CA ARG A 258 41.07 -28.55 -10.79
C ARG A 258 41.45 -29.05 -12.20
N LYS A 259 40.58 -28.82 -13.20
CA LYS A 259 40.91 -29.17 -14.59
C LYS A 259 42.00 -28.25 -15.16
N ALA A 260 41.94 -26.95 -14.88
CA ALA A 260 42.96 -25.98 -15.28
C ALA A 260 44.34 -26.33 -14.67
N GLU A 261 44.39 -26.65 -13.37
CA GLU A 261 45.62 -27.09 -12.69
C GLU A 261 46.21 -28.37 -13.36
N ARG A 262 45.36 -29.37 -13.60
CA ARG A 262 45.78 -30.61 -14.28
C ARG A 262 46.31 -30.37 -15.70
N ILE A 263 45.68 -29.45 -16.46
CA ILE A 263 46.18 -29.06 -17.79
C ILE A 263 47.58 -28.45 -17.66
N SER A 264 47.80 -27.55 -16.71
CA SER A 264 49.13 -26.96 -16.46
C SER A 264 50.17 -28.01 -16.10
N GLU A 265 49.82 -28.98 -15.25
CA GLU A 265 50.75 -30.08 -14.90
C GLU A 265 51.11 -30.97 -16.10
N GLU A 266 50.10 -31.33 -16.94
CA GLU A 266 50.33 -32.17 -18.11
C GLU A 266 51.16 -31.44 -19.18
N ILE A 267 50.91 -30.14 -19.41
CA ILE A 267 51.67 -29.28 -20.29
C ILE A 267 53.14 -29.20 -19.83
N ALA A 268 53.44 -29.08 -18.54
CA ALA A 268 54.79 -29.07 -18.02
C ALA A 268 55.53 -30.42 -18.31
N LYS A 269 54.83 -31.55 -18.19
CA LYS A 269 55.40 -32.89 -18.55
C LYS A 269 55.65 -32.95 -20.03
N ILE A 270 54.74 -32.57 -20.90
CA ILE A 270 54.90 -32.60 -22.35
C ILE A 270 56.07 -31.68 -22.79
N ALA A 271 56.12 -30.44 -22.17
CA ALA A 271 57.24 -29.51 -22.45
C ALA A 271 58.63 -30.13 -22.15
N THR A 272 58.71 -30.82 -21.00
CA THR A 272 59.96 -31.54 -20.65
C THR A 272 60.31 -32.63 -21.66
N ALA A 273 59.36 -33.49 -22.05
CA ALA A 273 59.55 -34.55 -23.06
C ALA A 273 59.92 -33.99 -24.44
N ASN A 274 59.25 -32.86 -24.86
CA ASN A 274 59.56 -32.22 -26.13
C ASN A 274 60.97 -31.60 -26.12
N GLN A 275 61.43 -31.06 -25.03
CA GLN A 275 62.76 -30.49 -24.88
C GLN A 275 63.84 -31.60 -24.93
N GLU A 276 63.57 -32.79 -24.34
CA GLU A 276 64.44 -33.97 -24.46
C GLU A 276 64.49 -34.47 -25.90
N GLN A 277 63.37 -34.50 -26.62
CA GLN A 277 63.28 -34.89 -28.01
C GLN A 277 64.08 -33.92 -28.90
N ILE A 278 64.00 -32.62 -28.74
CA ILE A 278 64.80 -31.62 -29.47
C ILE A 278 66.32 -31.92 -29.24
N ARG A 279 66.74 -32.14 -27.99
CA ARG A 279 68.11 -32.41 -27.67
C ARG A 279 68.64 -33.75 -28.31
N ALA A 280 67.78 -34.76 -28.35
CA ALA A 280 68.13 -36.06 -29.02
C ALA A 280 68.26 -35.89 -30.52
N LEU A 281 67.38 -35.11 -31.16
CA LEU A 281 67.41 -34.79 -32.59
C LEU A 281 68.67 -33.99 -32.94
N ASP A 282 69.05 -32.98 -32.16
CA ASP A 282 70.26 -32.20 -32.35
C ASP A 282 71.54 -33.06 -32.19
N SER A 283 71.59 -33.98 -31.20
CA SER A 283 72.68 -34.87 -30.96
C SER A 283 72.84 -35.91 -32.09
N GLY A 284 71.70 -36.48 -32.54
CA GLY A 284 71.72 -37.45 -33.67
C GLY A 284 72.12 -36.80 -35.00
N ASN A 285 71.72 -35.53 -35.25
CA ASN A 285 72.15 -34.81 -36.46
C ASN A 285 73.65 -34.53 -36.47
N LEU A 286 74.24 -34.25 -35.31
CA LEU A 286 75.70 -34.05 -35.17
C LEU A 286 76.49 -35.34 -35.39
N GLU A 287 76.00 -36.54 -35.02
CA GLU A 287 76.63 -37.84 -35.27
C GLU A 287 76.50 -38.24 -36.74
N LEU A 288 75.45 -37.90 -37.43
CA LEU A 288 75.27 -38.24 -38.88
C LEU A 288 76.09 -37.33 -39.82
N GLN A 289 76.53 -36.15 -39.37
CA GLN A 289 77.36 -35.22 -40.09
C GLN A 289 78.86 -35.50 -39.92
N ARG A 290 79.28 -36.47 -39.11
CA ARG A 290 80.64 -36.97 -38.91
C ARG A 290 80.92 -38.18 -39.73
#